data_5821a2c417f087e677ca1ae8c999cef0
#
_entry.id   5821a2c417f087e677ca1ae8c999cef0
#
_cell.length_a   1.000
_cell.length_b   1.000
_cell.length_c   1.000
_cell.angle_alpha   90.00
_cell.angle_beta   90.00
_cell.angle_gamma   90.00
#
_symmetry.space_group_name_H-M   'P 1'
#
loop_
_entity.id
_entity.type
_entity.pdbx_description
1 polymer ?
#
loop_
_entity_poly.entity_id
_entity_poly.type
_entity_poly.pdbx_seq_one_letter_code
_entity_poly.pdbx_strand_id
1 'polypeptide(L)'
;METATELLRAPEIFKLFAGDPLFERVQEVKELIARRAYELFEARGFTHGHELEDWLRAQSEILRGSPVDIRETETELTICAEVPGFREKDLEVRVEARRLFISGKRQEAPERRQGKTVYSERQANQIFFVLDLPAPIDPDKANATLSDGVLEVKLLKAEAGKKIPVRTKAASA
;
A
#
# COMPACT_ATOMS: atom_id res chain seq x y z
N MET A 1 -16.71 7.81 -25.78
CA MET A 1 -16.74 8.49 -24.47
C MET A 1 -16.71 7.43 -23.41
N GLU A 2 -15.52 7.10 -22.94
CA GLU A 2 -15.36 6.25 -21.77
C GLU A 2 -15.78 7.06 -20.56
N THR A 3 -16.83 6.58 -19.91
CA THR A 3 -17.44 7.26 -18.75
C THR A 3 -16.48 7.11 -17.56
N ALA A 4 -16.40 8.18 -16.75
CA ALA A 4 -15.62 8.24 -15.49
C ALA A 4 -15.85 7.04 -14.54
N THR A 5 -16.90 6.26 -14.76
CA THR A 5 -17.25 5.04 -14.03
C THR A 5 -16.29 3.88 -14.31
N GLU A 6 -15.59 3.87 -15.43
CA GLU A 6 -14.65 2.79 -15.79
C GLU A 6 -13.28 2.96 -15.14
N LEU A 7 -12.88 4.21 -14.86
CA LEU A 7 -11.67 4.54 -14.08
C LEU A 7 -11.79 4.20 -12.58
N LEU A 8 -13.01 3.98 -12.08
CA LEU A 8 -13.29 3.60 -10.68
C LEU A 8 -13.44 2.08 -10.48
N ARG A 9 -13.25 1.27 -11.52
CA ARG A 9 -13.14 -0.17 -11.32
C ARG A 9 -11.87 -0.43 -10.54
N ALA A 10 -12.06 -0.67 -9.23
CA ALA A 10 -11.01 -1.26 -8.41
C ALA A 10 -10.46 -2.47 -9.16
N PRO A 11 -9.14 -2.59 -9.33
CA PRO A 11 -8.56 -3.69 -10.07
C PRO A 11 -9.10 -5.01 -9.52
N GLU A 12 -9.31 -6.01 -10.36
CA GLU A 12 -9.94 -7.31 -10.02
C GLU A 12 -9.31 -8.04 -8.84
N ILE A 13 -8.09 -7.68 -8.51
CA ILE A 13 -7.34 -8.03 -7.32
C ILE A 13 -8.14 -7.88 -6.03
N PHE A 14 -8.96 -6.84 -5.89
CA PHE A 14 -9.74 -6.62 -4.68
C PHE A 14 -10.93 -7.57 -4.51
N LYS A 15 -11.32 -8.28 -5.57
CA LYS A 15 -12.38 -9.31 -5.49
C LYS A 15 -11.92 -10.60 -4.79
N LEU A 16 -10.61 -10.86 -4.77
CA LEU A 16 -10.02 -12.06 -4.17
C LEU A 16 -9.93 -12.00 -2.64
N PHE A 17 -10.12 -10.83 -2.04
CA PHE A 17 -9.83 -10.57 -0.63
C PHE A 17 -11.06 -10.18 0.20
N ALA A 18 -12.29 -10.42 -0.26
CA ALA A 18 -13.49 -10.19 0.54
C ALA A 18 -13.42 -11.03 1.84
N GLY A 19 -13.37 -10.33 2.99
CA GLY A 19 -13.15 -10.95 4.31
C GLY A 19 -11.69 -10.95 4.80
N ASP A 20 -10.78 -10.43 4.01
CA ASP A 20 -9.38 -10.23 4.41
C ASP A 20 -9.24 -8.88 5.14
N PRO A 21 -8.50 -8.80 6.26
CA PRO A 21 -8.24 -7.55 6.98
C PRO A 21 -7.65 -6.45 6.09
N LEU A 22 -6.86 -6.82 5.09
CA LEU A 22 -6.29 -5.88 4.12
C LEU A 22 -7.39 -5.27 3.25
N PHE A 23 -8.37 -6.06 2.81
CA PHE A 23 -9.50 -5.55 2.04
C PHE A 23 -10.34 -4.57 2.84
N GLU A 24 -10.63 -4.88 4.11
CA GLU A 24 -11.33 -3.96 5.02
C GLU A 24 -10.55 -2.66 5.17
N ARG A 25 -9.23 -2.75 5.28
CA ARG A 25 -8.35 -1.58 5.35
C ARG A 25 -8.40 -0.70 4.12
N VAL A 26 -8.40 -1.29 2.93
CA VAL A 26 -8.55 -0.56 1.65
C VAL A 26 -9.90 0.16 1.61
N GLN A 27 -10.98 -0.49 2.04
CA GLN A 27 -12.30 0.12 2.07
C GLN A 27 -12.35 1.31 3.05
N GLU A 28 -11.80 1.16 4.26
CA GLU A 28 -11.71 2.27 5.22
C GLU A 28 -10.99 3.49 4.63
N VAL A 29 -9.83 3.27 4.01
CA VAL A 29 -9.04 4.35 3.38
C VAL A 29 -9.83 5.01 2.26
N LYS A 30 -10.50 4.22 1.41
CA LYS A 30 -11.33 4.72 0.33
C LYS A 30 -12.48 5.58 0.85
N GLU A 31 -13.16 5.16 1.91
CA GLU A 31 -14.25 5.91 2.53
C GLU A 31 -13.76 7.24 3.13
N LEU A 32 -12.59 7.26 3.75
CA LEU A 32 -11.99 8.48 4.27
C LEU A 32 -11.66 9.47 3.15
N ILE A 33 -11.09 8.98 2.03
CA ILE A 33 -10.82 9.81 0.86
C ILE A 33 -12.11 10.35 0.28
N ALA A 34 -13.14 9.52 0.12
CA ALA A 34 -14.44 9.94 -0.41
C ALA A 34 -15.09 11.02 0.45
N ARG A 35 -15.07 10.87 1.77
CA ARG A 35 -15.59 11.87 2.71
C ARG A 35 -14.84 13.18 2.58
N ARG A 36 -13.52 13.13 2.54
CA ARG A 36 -12.70 14.32 2.40
C ARG A 36 -12.89 15.02 1.05
N ALA A 37 -13.02 14.27 -0.02
CA ALA A 37 -13.33 14.81 -1.35
C ALA A 37 -14.69 15.51 -1.36
N TYR A 38 -15.69 14.95 -0.68
CA TYR A 38 -17.00 15.57 -0.53
C TYR A 38 -16.94 16.89 0.24
N GLU A 39 -16.15 16.95 1.35
CA GLU A 39 -15.92 18.21 2.08
C GLU A 39 -15.28 19.29 1.19
N LEU A 40 -14.36 18.91 0.30
CA LEU A 40 -13.75 19.83 -0.65
C LEU A 40 -14.77 20.34 -1.68
N PHE A 41 -15.65 19.48 -2.15
CA PHE A 41 -16.76 19.82 -3.02
C PHE A 41 -17.74 20.81 -2.35
N GLU A 42 -18.13 20.55 -1.08
CA GLU A 42 -18.95 21.48 -0.30
C GLU A 42 -18.28 22.85 -0.11
N ALA A 43 -16.98 22.85 0.28
CA ALA A 43 -16.22 24.08 0.49
C ALA A 43 -16.12 24.95 -0.77
N ARG A 44 -16.23 24.32 -1.95
CA ARG A 44 -16.25 25.00 -3.26
C ARG A 44 -17.65 25.51 -3.65
N GLY A 45 -18.66 25.28 -2.83
CA GLY A 45 -20.05 25.67 -3.10
C GLY A 45 -20.75 24.73 -4.07
N PHE A 46 -20.49 23.43 -4.01
CA PHE A 46 -21.12 22.36 -4.81
C PHE A 46 -20.94 22.51 -6.33
N THR A 47 -19.81 23.08 -6.75
CA THR A 47 -19.50 23.25 -8.18
C THR A 47 -19.02 21.93 -8.77
N HIS A 48 -19.73 21.41 -9.77
CA HIS A 48 -19.40 20.18 -10.50
C HIS A 48 -18.25 20.38 -11.50
N GLY A 49 -17.66 19.27 -11.93
CA GLY A 49 -16.58 19.23 -12.92
C GLY A 49 -15.16 19.16 -12.31
N HIS A 50 -15.05 19.07 -10.99
CA HIS A 50 -13.80 19.00 -10.24
C HIS A 50 -13.69 17.74 -9.37
N GLU A 51 -14.55 16.74 -9.62
CA GLU A 51 -14.66 15.56 -8.76
C GLU A 51 -13.34 14.77 -8.68
N LEU A 52 -12.63 14.66 -9.81
CA LEU A 52 -11.33 14.00 -9.84
C LEU A 52 -10.25 14.81 -9.09
N GLU A 53 -10.27 16.14 -9.23
CA GLU A 53 -9.35 17.03 -8.52
C GLU A 53 -9.56 16.94 -7.01
N ASP A 54 -10.80 16.97 -6.56
CA ASP A 54 -11.17 16.84 -5.15
C ASP A 54 -10.76 15.48 -4.59
N TRP A 55 -10.94 14.41 -5.38
CA TRP A 55 -10.49 13.06 -5.01
C TRP A 55 -8.98 12.97 -4.86
N LEU A 56 -8.21 13.42 -5.84
CA LEU A 56 -6.74 13.38 -5.81
C LEU A 56 -6.18 14.24 -4.69
N ARG A 57 -6.80 15.38 -4.44
CA ARG A 57 -6.42 16.25 -3.31
C ARG A 57 -6.71 15.58 -1.98
N ALA A 58 -7.91 15.03 -1.79
CA ALA A 58 -8.27 14.28 -0.60
C ALA A 58 -7.34 13.10 -0.37
N GLN A 59 -7.01 12.36 -1.43
CA GLN A 59 -6.05 11.26 -1.37
C GLN A 59 -4.68 11.73 -0.88
N SER A 60 -4.15 12.83 -1.40
CA SER A 60 -2.86 13.37 -0.99
C SER A 60 -2.84 13.90 0.45
N GLU A 61 -3.99 14.37 0.96
CA GLU A 61 -4.15 14.83 2.34
C GLU A 61 -4.26 13.65 3.33
N ILE A 62 -4.84 12.54 2.92
CA ILE A 62 -5.08 11.35 3.78
C ILE A 62 -3.95 10.35 3.68
N LEU A 63 -3.48 10.07 2.47
CA LEU A 63 -2.37 9.16 2.23
C LEU A 63 -1.09 9.96 2.04
N ARG A 64 -0.13 9.67 2.91
CA ARG A 64 1.20 10.22 2.72
C ARG A 64 1.88 9.47 1.56
N GLY A 65 2.26 10.20 0.52
CA GLY A 65 3.25 9.73 -0.44
C GLY A 65 4.60 9.69 0.25
N SER A 66 5.06 8.52 0.68
CA SER A 66 6.41 8.35 1.21
C SER A 66 7.32 7.83 0.11
N PRO A 67 8.59 8.26 0.07
CA PRO A 67 9.58 7.67 -0.80
C PRO A 67 9.68 6.17 -0.57
N VAL A 68 9.68 5.41 -1.65
CA VAL A 68 9.90 3.96 -1.63
C VAL A 68 11.00 3.64 -2.63
N ASP A 69 12.07 3.03 -2.15
CA ASP A 69 13.15 2.53 -2.97
C ASP A 69 13.09 1.01 -3.08
N ILE A 70 13.29 0.49 -4.28
CA ILE A 70 13.43 -0.95 -4.51
C ILE A 70 14.82 -1.21 -5.08
N ARG A 71 15.57 -2.04 -4.39
CA ARG A 71 16.89 -2.53 -4.83
C ARG A 71 16.78 -4.00 -5.17
N GLU A 72 17.36 -4.38 -6.29
CA GLU A 72 17.37 -5.74 -6.78
C GLU A 72 18.79 -6.27 -6.91
N THR A 73 19.00 -7.47 -6.39
CA THR A 73 20.19 -8.29 -6.63
C THR A 73 19.80 -9.54 -7.41
N GLU A 74 20.73 -10.44 -7.67
CA GLU A 74 20.43 -11.73 -8.34
C GLU A 74 19.46 -12.59 -7.53
N THR A 75 19.53 -12.53 -6.19
CA THR A 75 18.80 -13.43 -5.28
C THR A 75 17.76 -12.75 -4.40
N GLU A 76 17.79 -11.42 -4.27
CA GLU A 76 17.01 -10.68 -3.28
C GLU A 76 16.46 -9.38 -3.84
N LEU A 77 15.27 -9.00 -3.35
CA LEU A 77 14.72 -7.65 -3.44
C LEU A 77 14.74 -7.01 -2.06
N THR A 78 15.24 -5.79 -1.96
CA THR A 78 15.19 -4.98 -0.75
C THR A 78 14.34 -3.76 -1.00
N ILE A 79 13.25 -3.60 -0.25
CA ILE A 79 12.33 -2.46 -0.33
C ILE A 79 12.54 -1.60 0.91
N CYS A 80 12.82 -0.31 0.73
CA CYS A 80 12.93 0.67 1.80
C CYS A 80 11.81 1.69 1.66
N ALA A 81 10.94 1.78 2.65
CA ALA A 81 9.85 2.75 2.70
C ALA A 81 10.03 3.68 3.89
N GLU A 82 9.99 5.00 3.64
CA GLU A 82 10.00 5.97 4.73
C GLU A 82 8.62 6.04 5.39
N VAL A 83 8.58 5.69 6.68
CA VAL A 83 7.35 5.65 7.50
C VAL A 83 7.52 6.42 8.82
N PRO A 84 7.95 7.70 8.77
CA PRO A 84 8.25 8.45 9.98
C PRO A 84 7.03 8.60 10.87
N GLY A 85 7.23 8.37 12.18
CA GLY A 85 6.20 8.47 13.19
C GLY A 85 5.30 7.24 13.32
N PHE A 86 5.47 6.22 12.49
CA PHE A 86 4.83 4.92 12.67
C PHE A 86 5.68 4.01 13.55
N ARG A 87 5.04 3.21 14.37
CA ARG A 87 5.66 2.17 15.19
C ARG A 87 5.33 0.81 14.61
N GLU A 88 6.05 -0.21 14.99
CA GLU A 88 5.83 -1.59 14.56
C GLU A 88 4.35 -2.01 14.64
N LYS A 89 3.70 -1.71 15.77
CA LYS A 89 2.28 -2.03 16.01
C LYS A 89 1.29 -1.29 15.11
N ASP A 90 1.72 -0.20 14.49
CA ASP A 90 0.90 0.65 13.62
C ASP A 90 1.01 0.23 12.15
N LEU A 91 1.92 -0.71 11.84
CA LEU A 91 2.27 -1.17 10.49
C LEU A 91 1.85 -2.61 10.25
N GLU A 92 1.40 -2.88 9.05
CA GLU A 92 1.15 -4.23 8.54
C GLU A 92 1.84 -4.39 7.18
N VAL A 93 2.60 -5.47 7.03
CA VAL A 93 3.28 -5.85 5.79
C VAL A 93 2.75 -7.18 5.34
N ARG A 94 2.25 -7.26 4.12
CA ARG A 94 1.80 -8.50 3.51
C ARG A 94 2.52 -8.72 2.19
N VAL A 95 2.96 -9.94 1.98
CA VAL A 95 3.73 -10.33 0.81
C VAL A 95 3.02 -11.44 0.06
N GLU A 96 2.92 -11.29 -1.23
CA GLU A 96 2.48 -12.31 -2.18
C GLU A 96 3.58 -12.57 -3.21
N ALA A 97 3.47 -13.63 -4.00
CA ALA A 97 4.52 -14.04 -4.91
C ALA A 97 5.06 -12.92 -5.84
N ARG A 98 4.24 -11.95 -6.20
CA ARG A 98 4.61 -10.83 -7.08
C ARG A 98 4.16 -9.47 -6.59
N ARG A 99 3.76 -9.37 -5.31
CA ARG A 99 3.18 -8.14 -4.77
C ARG A 99 3.51 -7.96 -3.31
N LEU A 100 3.80 -6.73 -2.96
CA LEU A 100 4.02 -6.30 -1.59
C LEU A 100 2.96 -5.26 -1.22
N PHE A 101 2.32 -5.45 -0.07
CA PHE A 101 1.39 -4.51 0.53
C PHE A 101 2.00 -3.99 1.82
N ILE A 102 1.99 -2.69 1.98
CA ILE A 102 2.39 -2.03 3.22
C ILE A 102 1.25 -1.11 3.62
N SER A 103 0.68 -1.32 4.79
CA SER A 103 -0.34 -0.45 5.35
C SER A 103 0.03 0.00 6.75
N GLY A 104 -0.40 1.20 7.11
CA GLY A 104 -0.18 1.73 8.45
C GLY A 104 -1.32 2.64 8.86
N LYS A 105 -1.71 2.53 10.13
CA LYS A 105 -2.70 3.41 10.77
C LYS A 105 -2.18 3.82 12.13
N ARG A 106 -2.00 5.11 12.30
CA ARG A 106 -1.61 5.71 13.57
C ARG A 106 -2.83 6.35 14.23
N GLN A 107 -3.08 6.03 15.48
CA GLN A 107 -4.06 6.75 16.28
C GLN A 107 -3.45 8.08 16.69
N GLU A 108 -4.14 9.19 16.38
CA GLU A 108 -3.80 10.48 16.97
C GLU A 108 -4.07 10.41 18.47
N ALA A 109 -3.02 10.56 19.27
CA ALA A 109 -3.24 10.90 20.66
C ALA A 109 -3.84 12.31 20.70
N PRO A 110 -4.91 12.55 21.49
CA PRO A 110 -5.42 13.90 21.68
C PRO A 110 -4.33 14.74 22.33
N GLU A 111 -3.66 15.57 21.53
CA GLU A 111 -2.67 16.51 22.07
C GLU A 111 -3.40 17.57 22.87
N ARG A 112 -3.22 17.54 24.18
CA ARG A 112 -3.54 18.68 25.06
C ARG A 112 -2.51 19.77 24.79
N ARG A 113 -2.74 20.57 23.75
CA ARG A 113 -1.91 21.75 23.48
C ARG A 113 -2.41 22.88 24.33
N GLN A 114 -1.59 23.35 25.27
CA GLN A 114 -1.79 24.64 25.94
C GLN A 114 -1.24 25.73 25.02
N GLY A 115 -2.10 26.67 24.63
CA GLY A 115 -1.72 27.83 23.82
C GLY A 115 -2.33 27.85 22.41
N LYS A 116 -2.14 28.99 21.72
CA LYS A 116 -2.62 29.23 20.37
C LYS A 116 -1.65 28.60 19.35
N THR A 117 -2.14 27.67 18.53
CA THR A 117 -1.35 27.11 17.43
C THR A 117 -1.17 28.16 16.34
N VAL A 118 0.06 28.58 16.08
CA VAL A 118 0.40 29.56 15.03
C VAL A 118 0.64 28.86 13.68
N TYR A 119 1.23 27.66 13.71
CA TYR A 119 1.48 26.82 12.56
C TYR A 119 1.40 25.35 12.96
N SER A 120 0.79 24.51 12.14
CA SER A 120 0.74 23.07 12.36
C SER A 120 0.76 22.33 11.05
N GLU A 121 1.81 21.58 10.79
CA GLU A 121 1.88 20.61 9.71
C GLU A 121 1.47 19.25 10.25
N ARG A 122 0.34 18.72 9.78
CA ARG A 122 -0.14 17.41 10.19
C ARG A 122 0.48 16.34 9.31
N GLN A 123 1.16 15.41 9.92
CA GLN A 123 1.59 14.19 9.22
C GLN A 123 0.37 13.30 8.97
N ALA A 124 0.33 12.66 7.81
CA ALA A 124 -0.73 11.71 7.51
C ALA A 124 -0.73 10.55 8.53
N ASN A 125 -1.92 10.20 9.00
CA ASN A 125 -2.12 9.13 9.98
C ASN A 125 -2.19 7.76 9.34
N GLN A 126 -2.17 7.72 8.03
CA GLN A 126 -2.37 6.50 7.26
C GLN A 126 -1.39 6.44 6.11
N ILE A 127 -0.85 5.25 5.90
CA ILE A 127 -0.06 4.90 4.73
C ILE A 127 -0.65 3.65 4.10
N PHE A 128 -0.61 3.58 2.78
CA PHE A 128 -1.01 2.41 2.03
C PHE A 128 -0.24 2.35 0.72
N PHE A 129 0.56 1.29 0.55
CA PHE A 129 1.34 1.04 -0.65
C PHE A 129 1.02 -0.34 -1.19
N VAL A 130 0.87 -0.40 -2.50
CA VAL A 130 0.84 -1.65 -3.26
C VAL A 130 1.96 -1.58 -4.28
N LEU A 131 2.89 -2.50 -4.20
CA LEU A 131 4.06 -2.56 -5.05
C LEU A 131 4.04 -3.85 -5.85
N ASP A 132 4.04 -3.74 -7.19
CA ASP A 132 4.30 -4.88 -8.05
C ASP A 132 5.81 -5.17 -8.06
N LEU A 133 6.17 -6.40 -7.77
CA LEU A 133 7.57 -6.82 -7.65
C LEU A 133 8.13 -7.21 -9.03
N PRO A 134 9.36 -6.80 -9.35
CA PRO A 134 9.98 -7.08 -10.65
C PRO A 134 10.25 -8.57 -10.86
N ALA A 135 10.35 -9.34 -9.79
CA ALA A 135 10.58 -10.77 -9.81
C ALA A 135 9.67 -11.50 -8.82
N PRO A 136 9.32 -12.78 -9.07
CA PRO A 136 8.60 -13.59 -8.10
C PRO A 136 9.49 -13.83 -6.87
N ILE A 137 8.88 -13.79 -5.68
CA ILE A 137 9.56 -13.98 -4.40
C ILE A 137 8.97 -15.17 -3.65
N ASP A 138 9.73 -15.65 -2.66
CA ASP A 138 9.30 -16.66 -1.70
C ASP A 138 8.72 -15.96 -0.46
N PRO A 139 7.38 -15.95 -0.25
CA PRO A 139 6.78 -15.24 0.88
C PRO A 139 7.21 -15.77 2.25
N ASP A 140 7.56 -17.05 2.34
CA ASP A 140 7.94 -17.69 3.61
C ASP A 140 9.33 -17.25 4.08
N LYS A 141 10.11 -16.65 3.20
CA LYS A 141 11.46 -16.13 3.48
C LYS A 141 11.51 -14.60 3.52
N ALA A 142 10.37 -13.96 3.64
CA ALA A 142 10.29 -12.51 3.77
C ALA A 142 10.67 -12.06 5.19
N ASN A 143 11.37 -10.94 5.28
CA ASN A 143 11.70 -10.29 6.55
C ASN A 143 11.45 -8.80 6.46
N ALA A 144 10.90 -8.20 7.52
CA ALA A 144 10.65 -6.77 7.62
C ALA A 144 11.24 -6.23 8.93
N THR A 145 11.95 -5.12 8.85
CA THR A 145 12.54 -4.41 9.99
C THR A 145 12.22 -2.92 9.94
N LEU A 146 11.89 -2.36 11.09
CA LEU A 146 11.66 -0.92 11.24
C LEU A 146 12.80 -0.32 12.05
N SER A 147 13.51 0.65 11.49
CA SER A 147 14.56 1.40 12.17
C SER A 147 14.54 2.85 11.74
N ASP A 148 14.59 3.76 12.70
CA ASP A 148 14.67 5.22 12.48
C ASP A 148 13.62 5.77 11.50
N GLY A 149 12.42 5.21 11.52
CA GLY A 149 11.33 5.62 10.63
C GLY A 149 11.45 5.09 9.20
N VAL A 150 12.35 4.14 8.96
CA VAL A 150 12.48 3.43 7.68
C VAL A 150 12.08 1.97 7.88
N LEU A 151 11.10 1.53 7.09
CA LEU A 151 10.71 0.14 6.98
C LEU A 151 11.51 -0.51 5.86
N GLU A 152 12.38 -1.46 6.21
CA GLU A 152 13.11 -2.28 5.27
C GLU A 152 12.45 -3.66 5.15
N VAL A 153 12.09 -4.05 3.94
CA VAL A 153 11.53 -5.37 3.65
C VAL A 153 12.49 -6.12 2.71
N LYS A 154 13.01 -7.25 3.18
CA LYS A 154 13.89 -8.15 2.42
C LYS A 154 13.11 -9.36 1.93
N LEU A 155 13.14 -9.58 0.63
CA LEU A 155 12.40 -10.62 -0.07
C LEU A 155 13.35 -11.46 -0.89
N LEU A 156 13.50 -12.74 -0.55
CA LEU A 156 14.26 -13.66 -1.39
C LEU A 156 13.46 -14.00 -2.64
N LYS A 157 14.10 -13.93 -3.79
CA LYS A 157 13.50 -14.34 -5.05
C LYS A 157 13.17 -15.84 -5.01
N ALA A 158 12.01 -16.20 -5.54
CA ALA A 158 11.67 -17.60 -5.72
C ALA A 158 12.69 -18.26 -6.67
N GLU A 159 13.12 -19.47 -6.33
CA GLU A 159 14.00 -20.22 -7.20
C GLU A 159 13.35 -20.42 -8.58
N ALA A 160 14.09 -20.14 -9.63
CA ALA A 160 13.66 -20.43 -11.00
C ALA A 160 13.28 -21.92 -11.08
N GLY A 161 12.10 -22.20 -11.65
CA GLY A 161 11.57 -23.56 -11.71
C GLY A 161 12.62 -24.56 -12.14
N LYS A 162 12.83 -25.61 -11.34
CA LYS A 162 13.79 -26.67 -11.60
C LYS A 162 13.37 -27.45 -12.85
N LYS A 163 14.22 -27.50 -13.88
CA LYS A 163 14.02 -28.41 -15.02
C LYS A 163 14.00 -29.84 -14.52
N ILE A 164 12.85 -30.50 -14.64
CA ILE A 164 12.74 -31.93 -14.31
C ILE A 164 13.04 -32.70 -15.61
N PRO A 165 14.10 -33.53 -15.63
CA PRO A 165 14.37 -34.36 -16.80
C PRO A 165 13.28 -35.41 -16.96
N VAL A 166 12.65 -35.42 -18.11
CA VAL A 166 11.68 -36.47 -18.47
C VAL A 166 12.45 -37.76 -18.78
N ARG A 167 12.21 -38.80 -18.00
CA ARG A 167 12.78 -40.14 -18.25
C ARG A 167 11.74 -40.99 -19.02
N THR A 168 12.14 -41.55 -20.11
CA THR A 168 11.32 -42.53 -20.84
C THR A 168 11.26 -43.82 -20.01
N LYS A 169 10.07 -44.28 -19.69
CA LYS A 169 9.90 -45.60 -19.06
C LYS A 169 10.21 -46.65 -20.15
N ALA A 170 11.30 -47.39 -19.97
CA ALA A 170 11.61 -48.51 -20.89
C ALA A 170 10.41 -49.48 -20.88
N ALA A 171 9.89 -49.80 -22.07
CA ALA A 171 8.90 -50.81 -22.21
C ALA A 171 9.53 -52.15 -21.76
N SER A 172 8.93 -52.76 -20.74
CA SER A 172 9.28 -54.14 -20.38
C SER A 172 8.90 -55.04 -21.52
N ALA A 173 9.89 -55.69 -22.12
CA ALA A 173 9.68 -56.74 -23.09
C ALA A 173 9.12 -57.98 -22.40
#